data_0d502a388c88d42fdf469b3484222c2c
#
_entry.id   0d502a388c88d42fdf469b3484222c2c
#
_cell.length_a   1.000
_cell.length_b   1.000
_cell.length_c   1.000
_cell.angle_alpha   90.00
_cell.angle_beta   90.00
_cell.angle_gamma   90.00
#
_symmetry.space_group_name_H-M   'P 1'
#
loop_
_entity.id
_entity.type
_entity.pdbx_description
1 polymer ?
#
loop_
_entity_poly.entity_id
_entity_poly.type
_entity_poly.pdbx_seq_one_letter_code
_entity_poly.pdbx_strand_id
1 'polypeptide(L)'
;LALLVRSTVREPLRGCMDAAPPAPMAASREALRALFAKRSYFYVLFGGALHALSVYGLVIWIYVFMERVHGMSMKEASVYIGLLSLLFGLLGVALGGWIVDRLSPKDARWFLWLPSLQAVIGAPFILLFLYLERLDLALASYVIYWVLAAGYNAPVYALIQSLAGASSRALAVATYLFTVNLIGLAIGPLLIGFLNDELRSVFGEQGIRYSMMVAGLTNVVAVIFYMAGARTVRRDVASSC
;
A
#
# COMPACT_ATOMS: atom_id res chain seq x y z
N LEU A 1 -22.15 6.58 -15.03
CA LEU A 1 -21.20 7.53 -14.41
C LEU A 1 -20.58 8.47 -15.46
N ALA A 2 -20.00 7.96 -16.57
CA ALA A 2 -19.37 8.77 -17.62
C ALA A 2 -20.32 9.82 -18.24
N LEU A 3 -21.58 9.48 -18.49
CA LEU A 3 -22.60 10.40 -18.99
C LEU A 3 -22.93 11.51 -17.96
N LEU A 4 -23.02 11.16 -16.69
CA LEU A 4 -23.24 12.11 -15.59
C LEU A 4 -22.07 13.08 -15.46
N VAL A 5 -20.83 12.60 -15.49
CA VAL A 5 -19.63 13.45 -15.43
C VAL A 5 -19.59 14.40 -16.62
N ARG A 6 -19.87 13.91 -17.84
CA ARG A 6 -19.90 14.74 -19.06
C ARG A 6 -20.97 15.85 -19.03
N SER A 7 -22.08 15.60 -18.34
CA SER A 7 -23.19 16.57 -18.26
C SER A 7 -23.06 17.55 -17.09
N THR A 8 -22.33 17.19 -16.03
CA THR A 8 -22.26 17.99 -14.80
C THR A 8 -20.92 18.67 -14.57
N VAL A 9 -19.82 18.13 -15.13
CA VAL A 9 -18.47 18.68 -14.93
C VAL A 9 -18.00 19.41 -16.17
N ARG A 10 -17.79 20.73 -16.06
CA ARG A 10 -17.08 21.50 -17.10
C ARG A 10 -15.59 21.27 -16.89
N GLU A 11 -14.90 20.81 -17.93
CA GLU A 11 -13.46 20.64 -17.90
C GLU A 11 -12.79 22.02 -17.78
N PRO A 12 -12.04 22.33 -16.70
CA PRO A 12 -11.34 23.60 -16.59
C PRO A 12 -10.23 23.67 -17.64
N LEU A 13 -9.91 24.88 -18.09
CA LEU A 13 -8.79 25.09 -19.01
C LEU A 13 -7.52 24.55 -18.37
N ARG A 14 -6.75 23.77 -19.13
CA ARG A 14 -5.48 23.19 -18.64
C ARG A 14 -4.55 24.29 -18.16
N GLY A 15 -4.05 24.18 -16.93
CA GLY A 15 -3.13 25.15 -16.33
C GLY A 15 -3.79 26.34 -15.65
N CYS A 16 -5.14 26.48 -15.65
CA CYS A 16 -5.79 27.64 -15.01
C CYS A 16 -5.69 27.66 -13.48
N MET A 17 -5.33 26.51 -12.86
CA MET A 17 -5.10 26.39 -11.41
C MET A 17 -3.61 26.40 -11.05
N ASP A 18 -2.73 26.42 -12.03
CA ASP A 18 -1.28 26.48 -11.78
C ASP A 18 -0.84 27.96 -11.63
N ALA A 19 -0.14 28.25 -10.54
CA ALA A 19 0.36 29.62 -10.26
C ALA A 19 1.42 30.11 -11.26
N ALA A 20 1.91 29.24 -12.13
CA ALA A 20 2.86 29.55 -13.21
C ALA A 20 2.46 28.80 -14.50
N PRO A 21 2.78 29.37 -15.70
CA PRO A 21 2.56 28.65 -16.94
C PRO A 21 3.25 27.26 -16.87
N PRO A 22 2.61 26.20 -17.43
CA PRO A 22 3.18 24.87 -17.37
C PRO A 22 4.56 24.90 -18.01
N ALA A 23 5.58 24.50 -17.23
CA ALA A 23 6.92 24.32 -17.77
C ALA A 23 6.87 23.34 -18.96
N PRO A 24 7.70 23.52 -20.00
CA PRO A 24 7.76 22.60 -21.11
C PRO A 24 7.87 21.17 -20.58
N MET A 25 7.07 20.25 -21.10
CA MET A 25 7.13 18.84 -20.68
C MET A 25 8.56 18.36 -20.89
N ALA A 26 9.29 18.19 -19.79
CA ALA A 26 10.58 17.54 -19.83
C ALA A 26 10.42 16.16 -20.52
N ALA A 27 11.38 15.76 -21.35
CA ALA A 27 11.33 14.43 -21.94
C ALA A 27 11.15 13.42 -20.81
N SER A 28 10.28 12.42 -20.99
CA SER A 28 9.92 11.44 -19.93
C SER A 28 11.15 10.84 -19.23
N ARG A 29 12.25 10.71 -19.95
CA ARG A 29 13.53 10.22 -19.43
C ARG A 29 14.20 11.20 -18.45
N GLU A 30 14.14 12.51 -18.73
CA GLU A 30 14.70 13.54 -17.84
C GLU A 30 13.86 13.67 -16.57
N ALA A 31 12.54 13.63 -16.71
CA ALA A 31 11.62 13.62 -15.57
C ALA A 31 11.85 12.40 -14.66
N LEU A 32 12.02 11.21 -15.22
CA LEU A 32 12.36 10.02 -14.45
C LEU A 32 13.72 10.15 -13.75
N ARG A 33 14.75 10.66 -14.46
CA ARG A 33 16.06 10.87 -13.87
C ARG A 33 15.99 11.85 -12.70
N ALA A 34 15.22 12.93 -12.81
CA ALA A 34 15.01 13.91 -11.76
C ALA A 34 14.26 13.31 -10.54
N LEU A 35 13.27 12.42 -10.77
CA LEU A 35 12.57 11.72 -9.70
C LEU A 35 13.50 10.76 -8.95
N PHE A 36 14.26 9.95 -9.67
CA PHE A 36 15.21 8.99 -9.06
C PHE A 36 16.43 9.64 -8.42
N ALA A 37 16.74 10.89 -8.75
CA ALA A 37 17.75 11.69 -8.04
C ALA A 37 17.31 12.04 -6.62
N LYS A 38 16.00 12.05 -6.32
CA LYS A 38 15.45 12.25 -4.98
C LYS A 38 15.46 10.94 -4.21
N ARG A 39 16.29 10.87 -3.18
CA ARG A 39 16.41 9.64 -2.37
C ARG A 39 15.09 9.20 -1.75
N SER A 40 14.24 10.14 -1.32
CA SER A 40 12.93 9.83 -0.76
C SER A 40 12.01 9.15 -1.76
N TYR A 41 12.10 9.48 -3.06
CA TYR A 41 11.33 8.81 -4.10
C TYR A 41 11.73 7.33 -4.23
N PHE A 42 13.02 7.03 -4.22
CA PHE A 42 13.52 5.65 -4.22
C PHE A 42 13.00 4.88 -3.00
N TYR A 43 13.12 5.45 -1.81
CA TYR A 43 12.69 4.78 -0.59
C TYR A 43 11.18 4.55 -0.52
N VAL A 44 10.34 5.51 -0.94
CA VAL A 44 8.90 5.32 -0.95
C VAL A 44 8.48 4.31 -2.03
N LEU A 45 9.15 4.28 -3.17
CA LEU A 45 8.90 3.35 -4.27
C LEU A 45 9.09 1.90 -3.81
N PHE A 46 10.26 1.58 -3.26
CA PHE A 46 10.57 0.22 -2.82
C PHE A 46 9.89 -0.15 -1.50
N GLY A 47 9.77 0.78 -0.56
CA GLY A 47 8.99 0.57 0.65
C GLY A 47 7.54 0.24 0.34
N GLY A 48 6.91 1.00 -0.57
CA GLY A 48 5.55 0.74 -1.03
C GLY A 48 5.40 -0.59 -1.77
N ALA A 49 6.37 -0.95 -2.61
CA ALA A 49 6.36 -2.23 -3.33
C ALA A 49 6.48 -3.44 -2.39
N LEU A 50 7.35 -3.37 -1.38
CA LEU A 50 7.51 -4.42 -0.38
C LEU A 50 6.29 -4.53 0.54
N HIS A 51 5.69 -3.40 0.92
CA HIS A 51 4.42 -3.40 1.65
C HIS A 51 3.31 -4.04 0.81
N ALA A 52 3.20 -3.66 -0.45
CA ALA A 52 2.21 -4.22 -1.37
C ALA A 52 2.44 -5.72 -1.63
N LEU A 53 3.68 -6.21 -1.64
CA LEU A 53 3.99 -7.63 -1.76
C LEU A 53 3.34 -8.43 -0.63
N SER A 54 3.47 -7.96 0.62
CA SER A 54 2.78 -8.58 1.75
C SER A 54 1.26 -8.52 1.60
N VAL A 55 0.72 -7.33 1.33
CA VAL A 55 -0.74 -7.13 1.27
C VAL A 55 -1.39 -7.91 0.14
N TYR A 56 -0.87 -7.84 -1.10
CA TYR A 56 -1.44 -8.55 -2.24
C TYR A 56 -1.26 -10.07 -2.13
N GLY A 57 -0.12 -10.51 -1.58
CA GLY A 57 0.06 -11.91 -1.26
C GLY A 57 -1.02 -12.42 -0.30
N LEU A 58 -1.22 -11.71 0.81
CA LEU A 58 -2.25 -12.06 1.80
C LEU A 58 -3.66 -12.02 1.19
N VAL A 59 -4.02 -10.97 0.45
CA VAL A 59 -5.36 -10.80 -0.13
C VAL A 59 -5.74 -11.95 -1.06
N ILE A 60 -4.80 -12.50 -1.83
CA ILE A 60 -5.10 -13.58 -2.78
C ILE A 60 -5.22 -14.92 -2.02
N TRP A 61 -4.37 -15.17 -1.04
CA TRP A 61 -4.35 -16.45 -0.33
C TRP A 61 -5.28 -16.52 0.88
N ILE A 62 -5.87 -15.40 1.33
CA ILE A 62 -6.74 -15.36 2.51
C ILE A 62 -7.97 -16.28 2.36
N TYR A 63 -8.53 -16.39 1.16
CA TYR A 63 -9.69 -17.24 0.90
C TYR A 63 -9.36 -18.73 1.06
N VAL A 64 -8.21 -19.13 0.55
CA VAL A 64 -7.68 -20.51 0.71
C VAL A 64 -7.33 -20.78 2.17
N PHE A 65 -6.81 -19.78 2.89
CA PHE A 65 -6.55 -19.86 4.33
C PHE A 65 -7.85 -20.08 5.11
N MET A 66 -8.90 -19.30 4.81
CA MET A 66 -10.20 -19.45 5.48
C MET A 66 -10.85 -20.83 5.23
N GLU A 67 -10.69 -21.36 4.02
CA GLU A 67 -11.17 -22.71 3.67
C GLU A 67 -10.39 -23.79 4.42
N ARG A 68 -9.06 -23.80 4.34
CA ARG A 68 -8.23 -24.87 4.88
C ARG A 68 -8.14 -24.88 6.41
N VAL A 69 -8.14 -23.69 7.01
CA VAL A 69 -7.87 -23.52 8.44
C VAL A 69 -9.16 -23.39 9.26
N HIS A 70 -10.14 -22.66 8.74
CA HIS A 70 -11.40 -22.40 9.42
C HIS A 70 -12.58 -23.21 8.87
N GLY A 71 -12.36 -24.03 7.83
CA GLY A 71 -13.41 -24.89 7.25
C GLY A 71 -14.53 -24.11 6.55
N MET A 72 -14.32 -22.85 6.21
CA MET A 72 -15.32 -22.04 5.51
C MET A 72 -15.36 -22.41 4.04
N SER A 73 -16.56 -22.41 3.44
CA SER A 73 -16.66 -22.52 1.99
C SER A 73 -16.07 -21.26 1.32
N MET A 74 -15.54 -21.42 0.10
CA MET A 74 -15.02 -20.28 -0.70
C MET A 74 -16.07 -19.14 -0.84
N LYS A 75 -17.37 -19.50 -0.95
CA LYS A 75 -18.46 -18.53 -1.03
C LYS A 75 -18.60 -17.73 0.26
N GLU A 76 -18.63 -18.39 1.41
CA GLU A 76 -18.71 -17.73 2.71
C GLU A 76 -17.50 -16.84 2.95
N ALA A 77 -16.29 -17.37 2.75
CA ALA A 77 -15.06 -16.61 2.88
C ALA A 77 -15.07 -15.35 2.00
N SER A 78 -15.52 -15.47 0.75
CA SER A 78 -15.61 -14.32 -0.18
C SER A 78 -16.59 -13.26 0.31
N VAL A 79 -17.73 -13.64 0.87
CA VAL A 79 -18.72 -12.69 1.40
C VAL A 79 -18.17 -11.99 2.65
N TYR A 80 -17.70 -12.74 3.64
CA TYR A 80 -17.19 -12.17 4.90
C TYR A 80 -15.96 -11.29 4.68
N ILE A 81 -14.92 -11.86 4.06
CA ILE A 81 -13.66 -11.12 3.82
C ILE A 81 -13.90 -9.95 2.85
N GLY A 82 -14.69 -10.14 1.80
CA GLY A 82 -14.99 -9.09 0.83
C GLY A 82 -15.73 -7.91 1.47
N LEU A 83 -16.76 -8.18 2.28
CA LEU A 83 -17.53 -7.14 2.97
C LEU A 83 -16.68 -6.40 4.02
N LEU A 84 -15.94 -7.14 4.84
CA LEU A 84 -15.03 -6.55 5.83
C LEU A 84 -13.94 -5.70 5.14
N SER A 85 -13.37 -6.21 4.05
CA SER A 85 -12.34 -5.49 3.30
C SER A 85 -12.88 -4.19 2.68
N LEU A 86 -14.09 -4.23 2.13
CA LEU A 86 -14.72 -3.04 1.55
C LEU A 86 -14.96 -1.96 2.62
N LEU A 87 -15.65 -2.32 3.70
CA LEU A 87 -16.04 -1.35 4.74
C LEU A 87 -14.82 -0.78 5.47
N PHE A 88 -13.97 -1.66 5.95
CA PHE A 88 -12.82 -1.27 6.78
C PHE A 88 -11.61 -0.80 5.97
N GLY A 89 -11.51 -1.21 4.69
CA GLY A 89 -10.54 -0.65 3.77
C GLY A 89 -10.83 0.82 3.44
N LEU A 90 -12.09 1.17 3.16
CA LEU A 90 -12.50 2.56 2.98
C LEU A 90 -12.23 3.40 4.24
N LEU A 91 -12.56 2.87 5.42
CA LEU A 91 -12.25 3.51 6.70
C LEU A 91 -10.74 3.73 6.87
N GLY A 92 -9.93 2.72 6.56
CA GLY A 92 -8.47 2.80 6.64
C GLY A 92 -7.88 3.91 5.77
N VAL A 93 -8.29 3.96 4.49
CA VAL A 93 -7.83 5.01 3.56
C VAL A 93 -8.27 6.39 4.04
N ALA A 94 -9.53 6.54 4.50
CA ALA A 94 -10.04 7.81 5.00
C ALA A 94 -9.28 8.28 6.26
N LEU A 95 -9.03 7.39 7.22
CA LEU A 95 -8.25 7.69 8.43
C LEU A 95 -6.80 8.02 8.09
N GLY A 96 -6.16 7.27 7.20
CA GLY A 96 -4.80 7.52 6.75
C GLY A 96 -4.67 8.90 6.09
N GLY A 97 -5.61 9.26 5.21
CA GLY A 97 -5.69 10.58 4.60
C GLY A 97 -5.87 11.69 5.63
N TRP A 98 -6.87 11.54 6.50
CA TRP A 98 -7.17 12.53 7.53
C TRP A 98 -5.98 12.77 8.50
N ILE A 99 -5.28 11.71 8.90
CA ILE A 99 -4.11 11.83 9.77
C ILE A 99 -2.97 12.53 9.04
N VAL A 100 -2.65 12.12 7.81
CA VAL A 100 -1.53 12.71 7.07
C VAL A 100 -1.80 14.17 6.71
N ASP A 101 -3.02 14.54 6.37
CA ASP A 101 -3.39 15.93 6.05
C ASP A 101 -3.21 16.87 7.25
N ARG A 102 -3.39 16.36 8.48
CA ARG A 102 -3.15 17.15 9.70
C ARG A 102 -1.70 17.22 10.16
N LEU A 103 -0.94 16.16 9.89
CA LEU A 103 0.41 16.01 10.43
C LEU A 103 1.50 16.40 9.43
N SER A 104 1.32 16.16 8.13
CA SER A 104 2.32 16.47 7.11
C SER A 104 2.64 17.97 6.96
N PRO A 105 1.71 18.93 7.18
CA PRO A 105 2.06 20.34 7.17
C PRO A 105 3.02 20.74 8.31
N LYS A 106 3.00 20.00 9.42
CA LYS A 106 3.91 20.23 10.55
C LYS A 106 5.28 19.61 10.29
N ASP A 107 5.31 18.44 9.67
CA ASP A 107 6.53 17.72 9.32
C ASP A 107 6.29 16.73 8.18
N ALA A 108 6.96 16.94 7.06
CA ALA A 108 6.90 16.07 5.88
C ALA A 108 7.29 14.60 6.17
N ARG A 109 7.98 14.31 7.27
CA ARG A 109 8.30 12.94 7.68
C ARG A 109 7.06 12.09 7.94
N TRP A 110 5.92 12.70 8.26
CA TRP A 110 4.66 11.99 8.50
C TRP A 110 4.15 11.22 7.27
N PHE A 111 4.53 11.62 6.07
CA PHE A 111 4.25 10.83 4.88
C PHE A 111 4.84 9.41 4.93
N LEU A 112 5.93 9.21 5.68
CA LEU A 112 6.63 7.93 5.81
C LEU A 112 6.53 7.33 7.22
N TRP A 113 6.45 8.16 8.25
CA TRP A 113 6.24 7.67 9.63
C TRP A 113 4.87 7.02 9.79
N LEU A 114 3.82 7.59 9.20
CA LEU A 114 2.48 7.03 9.32
C LEU A 114 2.38 5.61 8.75
N PRO A 115 2.76 5.32 7.49
CA PRO A 115 2.76 3.95 6.98
C PRO A 115 3.71 3.02 7.76
N SER A 116 4.84 3.51 8.26
CA SER A 116 5.70 2.72 9.14
C SER A 116 5.00 2.32 10.44
N LEU A 117 4.35 3.27 11.10
CA LEU A 117 3.60 3.03 12.33
C LEU A 117 2.44 2.07 12.11
N GLN A 118 1.69 2.25 11.01
CA GLN A 118 0.60 1.36 10.63
C GLN A 118 1.09 -0.07 10.39
N ALA A 119 2.22 -0.25 9.70
CA ALA A 119 2.82 -1.56 9.48
C ALA A 119 3.27 -2.23 10.79
N VAL A 120 3.91 -1.48 11.68
CA VAL A 120 4.38 -1.99 12.98
C VAL A 120 3.21 -2.36 13.88
N ILE A 121 2.19 -1.50 13.99
CA ILE A 121 1.00 -1.78 14.80
C ILE A 121 0.17 -2.91 14.17
N GLY A 122 0.09 -2.98 12.85
CA GLY A 122 -0.65 -4.01 12.13
C GLY A 122 -0.04 -5.42 12.23
N ALA A 123 1.29 -5.51 12.42
CA ALA A 123 2.00 -6.79 12.45
C ALA A 123 1.44 -7.78 13.52
N PRO A 124 1.22 -7.43 14.78
CA PRO A 124 0.64 -8.35 15.75
C PRO A 124 -0.79 -8.80 15.37
N PHE A 125 -1.59 -7.93 14.75
CA PHE A 125 -2.96 -8.28 14.39
C PHE A 125 -3.02 -9.24 13.21
N ILE A 126 -2.14 -9.13 12.22
CA ILE A 126 -2.07 -10.15 11.16
C ILE A 126 -1.56 -11.48 11.69
N LEU A 127 -0.60 -11.47 12.61
CA LEU A 127 -0.14 -12.71 13.27
C LEU A 127 -1.26 -13.34 14.10
N LEU A 128 -2.03 -12.56 14.85
CA LEU A 128 -3.19 -13.05 15.60
C LEU A 128 -4.25 -13.62 14.65
N PHE A 129 -4.56 -12.93 13.53
CA PHE A 129 -5.48 -13.44 12.52
C PHE A 129 -5.06 -14.83 12.00
N LEU A 130 -3.77 -14.99 11.69
CA LEU A 130 -3.24 -16.23 11.16
C LEU A 130 -3.13 -17.35 12.20
N TYR A 131 -3.00 -17.02 13.49
CA TYR A 131 -2.75 -17.99 14.56
C TYR A 131 -4.02 -18.45 15.28
N LEU A 132 -4.99 -17.55 15.47
CA LEU A 132 -6.21 -17.83 16.25
C LEU A 132 -7.09 -18.88 15.56
N GLU A 133 -7.56 -19.86 16.34
CA GLU A 133 -8.50 -20.89 15.89
C GLU A 133 -9.95 -20.40 15.95
N ARG A 134 -10.26 -19.50 16.89
CA ARG A 134 -11.59 -18.90 17.02
C ARG A 134 -11.81 -17.89 15.90
N LEU A 135 -12.78 -18.18 15.04
CA LEU A 135 -13.09 -17.40 13.84
C LEU A 135 -13.47 -15.94 14.16
N ASP A 136 -14.26 -15.71 15.20
CA ASP A 136 -14.69 -14.37 15.62
C ASP A 136 -13.51 -13.48 16.00
N LEU A 137 -12.57 -14.00 16.78
CA LEU A 137 -11.36 -13.28 17.17
C LEU A 137 -10.38 -13.10 16.00
N ALA A 138 -10.29 -14.11 15.12
CA ALA A 138 -9.48 -14.00 13.91
C ALA A 138 -10.02 -12.89 13.00
N LEU A 139 -11.33 -12.85 12.71
CA LEU A 139 -11.94 -11.80 11.90
C LEU A 139 -11.82 -10.41 12.54
N ALA A 140 -11.96 -10.30 13.86
CA ALA A 140 -11.74 -9.04 14.57
C ALA A 140 -10.30 -8.54 14.40
N SER A 141 -9.31 -9.44 14.51
CA SER A 141 -7.90 -9.12 14.28
C SER A 141 -7.65 -8.71 12.84
N TYR A 142 -8.27 -9.39 11.87
CA TYR A 142 -8.20 -9.05 10.45
C TYR A 142 -8.72 -7.64 10.19
N VAL A 143 -9.85 -7.24 10.78
CA VAL A 143 -10.43 -5.90 10.63
C VAL A 143 -9.45 -4.83 11.07
N ILE A 144 -8.84 -4.97 12.25
CA ILE A 144 -7.86 -3.99 12.75
C ILE A 144 -6.65 -3.93 11.82
N TYR A 145 -6.11 -5.08 11.43
CA TYR A 145 -5.01 -5.14 10.47
C TYR A 145 -5.37 -4.45 9.17
N TRP A 146 -6.57 -4.72 8.62
CA TRP A 146 -6.97 -4.21 7.31
C TRP A 146 -7.15 -2.69 7.27
N VAL A 147 -7.70 -2.11 8.33
CA VAL A 147 -7.77 -0.64 8.50
C VAL A 147 -6.37 -0.02 8.43
N LEU A 148 -5.42 -0.61 9.15
CA LEU A 148 -4.04 -0.13 9.16
C LEU A 148 -3.35 -0.36 7.82
N ALA A 149 -3.52 -1.55 7.24
CA ALA A 149 -2.91 -1.91 5.97
C ALA A 149 -3.45 -1.11 4.78
N ALA A 150 -4.72 -0.69 4.78
CA ALA A 150 -5.28 0.16 3.72
C ALA A 150 -4.88 1.63 3.90
N GLY A 151 -4.66 2.07 5.13
CA GLY A 151 -4.38 3.46 5.48
C GLY A 151 -3.06 4.01 4.92
N TYR A 152 -2.11 3.16 4.54
CA TYR A 152 -0.81 3.59 3.99
C TYR A 152 -0.94 4.25 2.62
N ASN A 153 -2.01 3.97 1.87
CA ASN A 153 -2.14 4.44 0.49
C ASN A 153 -2.15 5.98 0.39
N ALA A 154 -2.96 6.64 1.22
CA ALA A 154 -3.12 8.09 1.17
C ALA A 154 -1.79 8.84 1.41
N PRO A 155 -1.02 8.60 2.49
CA PRO A 155 0.26 9.27 2.70
C PRO A 155 1.29 8.98 1.62
N VAL A 156 1.34 7.74 1.11
CA VAL A 156 2.30 7.37 0.08
C VAL A 156 2.01 8.07 -1.24
N TYR A 157 0.75 8.07 -1.70
CA TYR A 157 0.38 8.79 -2.92
C TYR A 157 0.57 10.31 -2.81
N ALA A 158 0.24 10.89 -1.65
CA ALA A 158 0.46 12.32 -1.40
C ALA A 158 1.95 12.68 -1.46
N LEU A 159 2.82 11.84 -0.87
CA LEU A 159 4.26 12.06 -0.95
C LEU A 159 4.79 11.97 -2.39
N ILE A 160 4.40 10.94 -3.15
CA ILE A 160 4.84 10.77 -4.53
C ILE A 160 4.49 11.99 -5.38
N GLN A 161 3.27 12.53 -5.21
CA GLN A 161 2.83 13.73 -5.91
C GLN A 161 3.57 14.98 -5.43
N SER A 162 3.91 15.08 -4.14
CA SER A 162 4.68 16.20 -3.58
C SER A 162 6.16 16.19 -4.02
N LEU A 163 6.72 15.01 -4.28
CA LEU A 163 8.10 14.88 -4.80
C LEU A 163 8.19 15.18 -6.29
N ALA A 164 7.09 15.10 -7.02
CA ALA A 164 7.05 15.35 -8.46
C ALA A 164 6.67 16.81 -8.75
N GLY A 165 7.34 17.44 -9.71
CA GLY A 165 6.89 18.70 -10.27
C GLY A 165 5.54 18.55 -10.99
N ALA A 166 4.80 19.65 -11.18
CA ALA A 166 3.44 19.63 -11.75
C ALA A 166 3.33 18.83 -13.06
N SER A 167 4.31 18.97 -13.96
CA SER A 167 4.36 18.27 -15.26
C SER A 167 4.71 16.79 -15.18
N SER A 168 5.27 16.30 -14.05
CA SER A 168 5.76 14.92 -13.88
C SER A 168 4.96 14.08 -12.88
N ARG A 169 3.92 14.64 -12.25
CA ARG A 169 3.09 13.91 -11.24
C ARG A 169 2.50 12.61 -11.78
N ALA A 170 1.92 12.65 -12.98
CA ALA A 170 1.34 11.47 -13.61
C ALA A 170 2.40 10.38 -13.85
N LEU A 171 3.60 10.76 -14.31
CA LEU A 171 4.71 9.85 -14.54
C LEU A 171 5.23 9.23 -13.22
N ALA A 172 5.32 10.03 -12.16
CA ALA A 172 5.75 9.56 -10.85
C ALA A 172 4.78 8.52 -10.28
N VAL A 173 3.46 8.78 -10.35
CA VAL A 173 2.43 7.84 -9.92
C VAL A 173 2.42 6.60 -10.80
N ALA A 174 2.54 6.74 -12.13
CA ALA A 174 2.59 5.59 -13.04
C ALA A 174 3.79 4.68 -12.77
N THR A 175 4.97 5.24 -12.52
CA THR A 175 6.17 4.48 -12.15
C THR A 175 5.98 3.76 -10.81
N TYR A 176 5.38 4.41 -9.83
CA TYR A 176 5.05 3.79 -8.55
C TYR A 176 4.08 2.63 -8.73
N LEU A 177 2.96 2.84 -9.42
CA LEU A 177 1.97 1.79 -9.68
C LEU A 177 2.57 0.61 -10.46
N PHE A 178 3.40 0.88 -11.46
CA PHE A 178 4.10 -0.17 -12.19
C PHE A 178 4.97 -1.02 -11.25
N THR A 179 5.77 -0.38 -10.41
CA THR A 179 6.67 -1.09 -9.48
C THR A 179 5.90 -1.88 -8.42
N VAL A 180 4.85 -1.28 -7.85
CA VAL A 180 3.97 -1.91 -6.85
C VAL A 180 3.24 -3.11 -7.43
N ASN A 181 2.72 -3.01 -8.65
CA ASN A 181 2.03 -4.15 -9.29
C ASN A 181 3.02 -5.23 -9.73
N LEU A 182 4.19 -4.85 -10.23
CA LEU A 182 5.21 -5.82 -10.65
C LEU A 182 5.76 -6.61 -9.44
N ILE A 183 6.13 -5.93 -8.37
CA ILE A 183 6.71 -6.57 -7.18
C ILE A 183 5.59 -7.12 -6.27
N GLY A 184 4.57 -6.32 -5.99
CA GLY A 184 3.50 -6.68 -5.06
C GLY A 184 2.55 -7.72 -5.63
N LEU A 185 1.89 -7.40 -6.74
CA LEU A 185 0.83 -8.25 -7.30
C LEU A 185 1.37 -9.47 -8.05
N ALA A 186 2.52 -9.37 -8.73
CA ALA A 186 3.07 -10.52 -9.44
C ALA A 186 3.88 -11.42 -8.50
N ILE A 187 4.82 -10.87 -7.71
CA ILE A 187 5.72 -11.69 -6.89
C ILE A 187 5.05 -12.13 -5.57
N GLY A 188 4.23 -11.27 -4.94
CA GLY A 188 3.62 -11.58 -3.64
C GLY A 188 2.87 -12.90 -3.59
N PRO A 189 1.85 -13.12 -4.42
CA PRO A 189 1.10 -14.37 -4.45
C PRO A 189 1.94 -15.58 -4.85
N LEU A 190 2.91 -15.41 -5.77
CA LEU A 190 3.82 -16.48 -6.17
C LEU A 190 4.72 -16.91 -5.01
N LEU A 191 5.22 -15.96 -4.23
CA LEU A 191 6.05 -16.25 -3.06
C LEU A 191 5.28 -17.08 -2.03
N ILE A 192 4.04 -16.67 -1.72
CA ILE A 192 3.20 -17.42 -0.77
C ILE A 192 2.86 -18.80 -1.34
N GLY A 193 2.53 -18.92 -2.63
CA GLY A 193 2.25 -20.18 -3.28
C GLY A 193 3.43 -21.14 -3.19
N PHE A 194 4.60 -20.70 -3.59
CA PHE A 194 5.83 -21.49 -3.50
C PHE A 194 6.13 -21.94 -2.07
N LEU A 195 6.09 -21.01 -1.11
CA LEU A 195 6.31 -21.36 0.31
C LEU A 195 5.24 -22.31 0.84
N ASN A 196 3.98 -22.17 0.40
CA ASN A 196 2.92 -23.06 0.83
C ASN A 196 3.13 -24.50 0.29
N ASP A 197 3.60 -24.67 -0.93
CA ASP A 197 3.88 -25.98 -1.51
C ASP A 197 5.03 -26.67 -0.75
N GLU A 198 6.11 -25.95 -0.45
CA GLU A 198 7.23 -26.46 0.34
C GLU A 198 6.84 -26.80 1.77
N LEU A 199 6.10 -25.92 2.45
CA LEU A 199 5.72 -26.09 3.85
C LEU A 199 4.59 -27.11 4.03
N ARG A 200 3.81 -27.40 2.99
CA ARG A 200 2.75 -28.41 3.05
C ARG A 200 3.29 -29.81 3.32
N SER A 201 4.49 -30.13 2.84
CA SER A 201 5.14 -31.42 3.09
C SER A 201 5.44 -31.66 4.58
N VAL A 202 5.65 -30.59 5.35
CA VAL A 202 6.01 -30.64 6.79
C VAL A 202 4.80 -30.37 7.68
N PHE A 203 3.96 -29.40 7.33
CA PHE A 203 2.89 -28.88 8.18
C PHE A 203 1.48 -29.21 7.66
N GLY A 204 1.35 -29.97 6.57
CA GLY A 204 0.05 -30.28 5.96
C GLY A 204 -0.72 -29.03 5.56
N GLU A 205 -2.03 -29.01 5.80
CA GLU A 205 -2.90 -27.86 5.47
C GLU A 205 -2.57 -26.59 6.30
N GLN A 206 -1.88 -26.74 7.43
CA GLN A 206 -1.43 -25.61 8.25
C GLN A 206 -0.23 -24.86 7.65
N GLY A 207 0.44 -25.42 6.64
CA GLY A 207 1.56 -24.79 5.92
C GLY A 207 1.24 -23.39 5.41
N ILE A 208 -0.01 -23.14 5.02
CA ILE A 208 -0.47 -21.83 4.56
C ILE A 208 -0.32 -20.73 5.62
N ARG A 209 -0.48 -21.03 6.91
CA ARG A 209 -0.25 -20.06 7.99
C ARG A 209 1.17 -19.52 7.96
N TYR A 210 2.12 -20.43 7.88
CA TYR A 210 3.55 -20.09 7.91
C TYR A 210 4.00 -19.38 6.65
N SER A 211 3.52 -19.76 5.47
CA SER A 211 3.82 -19.07 4.22
C SER A 211 3.30 -17.63 4.21
N MET A 212 2.09 -17.40 4.73
CA MET A 212 1.54 -16.05 4.89
C MET A 212 2.29 -15.22 5.94
N MET A 213 2.75 -15.84 7.05
CA MET A 213 3.58 -15.17 8.04
C MET A 213 4.93 -14.74 7.46
N VAL A 214 5.58 -15.60 6.68
CA VAL A 214 6.86 -15.26 6.02
C VAL A 214 6.69 -14.09 5.05
N ALA A 215 5.61 -14.08 4.26
CA ALA A 215 5.29 -12.93 3.41
C ALA A 215 5.08 -11.64 4.23
N GLY A 216 4.51 -11.75 5.44
CA GLY A 216 4.37 -10.64 6.37
C GLY A 216 5.70 -10.01 6.80
N LEU A 217 6.80 -10.77 6.82
CA LEU A 217 8.13 -10.24 7.16
C LEU A 217 8.64 -9.19 6.16
N THR A 218 8.15 -9.18 4.92
CA THR A 218 8.50 -8.13 3.95
C THR A 218 8.07 -6.74 4.42
N ASN A 219 7.05 -6.63 5.28
CA ASN A 219 6.68 -5.37 5.91
C ASN A 219 7.76 -4.81 6.84
N VAL A 220 8.56 -5.66 7.48
CA VAL A 220 9.70 -5.20 8.30
C VAL A 220 10.70 -4.48 7.41
N VAL A 221 10.99 -5.05 6.24
CA VAL A 221 11.88 -4.41 5.26
C VAL A 221 11.26 -3.13 4.71
N ALA A 222 9.96 -3.12 4.43
CA ALA A 222 9.24 -1.91 4.01
C ALA A 222 9.36 -0.78 5.03
N VAL A 223 9.22 -1.07 6.32
CA VAL A 223 9.41 -0.09 7.41
C VAL A 223 10.82 0.47 7.41
N ILE A 224 11.85 -0.35 7.19
CA ILE A 224 13.24 0.11 7.10
C ILE A 224 13.40 1.12 5.95
N PHE A 225 12.83 0.82 4.77
CA PHE A 225 12.82 1.75 3.63
C PHE A 225 12.10 3.06 3.96
N TYR A 226 10.91 3.00 4.54
CA TYR A 226 10.16 4.20 4.92
C TYR A 226 10.93 5.05 5.94
N MET A 227 11.52 4.43 6.97
CA MET A 227 12.30 5.14 7.98
C MET A 227 13.60 5.73 7.41
N ALA A 228 14.25 5.06 6.45
CA ALA A 228 15.38 5.60 5.74
C ALA A 228 14.97 6.81 4.87
N GLY A 229 13.83 6.71 4.17
CA GLY A 229 13.25 7.82 3.39
C GLY A 229 12.87 9.03 4.24
N ALA A 230 12.37 8.81 5.45
CA ALA A 230 12.02 9.88 6.38
C ALA A 230 13.21 10.80 6.76
N ARG A 231 14.45 10.31 6.61
CA ARG A 231 15.65 11.12 6.86
C ARG A 231 15.91 12.16 5.77
N THR A 232 15.44 11.92 4.54
CA THR A 232 15.72 12.77 3.37
C THR A 232 14.49 13.53 2.87
N VAL A 233 13.27 13.13 3.25
CA VAL A 233 12.01 13.65 2.71
C VAL A 233 11.83 15.15 2.87
N ARG A 234 12.25 15.74 3.98
CA ARG A 234 12.13 17.20 4.19
C ARG A 234 12.88 18.00 3.13
N ARG A 235 14.13 17.60 2.82
CA ARG A 235 14.95 18.24 1.80
C ARG A 235 14.37 18.03 0.42
N ASP A 236 13.95 16.80 0.11
CA ASP A 236 13.52 16.42 -1.21
C ASP A 236 12.15 17.04 -1.57
N VAL A 237 11.25 17.22 -0.58
CA VAL A 237 9.98 17.96 -0.76
C VAL A 237 10.25 19.46 -0.93
N ALA A 238 11.11 20.05 -0.09
CA ALA A 238 11.44 21.48 -0.22
C ALA A 238 12.09 21.83 -1.57
N SER A 239 12.82 20.90 -2.19
CA SER A 239 13.42 21.09 -3.52
C SER A 239 12.41 20.91 -4.68
N SER A 240 11.16 20.58 -4.40
CA SER A 240 10.09 20.32 -5.38
C SER A 240 9.14 21.51 -5.55
N CYS A 241 9.14 22.44 -4.57
CA CYS A 241 8.44 23.72 -4.62
C CYS A 241 9.29 24.77 -5.31
#